data_453dcfaa2953a6e067d6e4d2cc67b134
#
_entry.id   453dcfaa2953a6e067d6e4d2cc67b134
#
_cell.length_a   1.000
_cell.length_b   1.000
_cell.length_c   1.000
_cell.angle_alpha   90.00
_cell.angle_beta   90.00
_cell.angle_gamma   90.00
#
_symmetry.space_group_name_H-M   'P 1'
#
loop_
_entity.id
_entity.type
_entity.pdbx_description
1 polymer ?
#
loop_
_entity_poly.entity_id
_entity_poly.type
_entity_poly.pdbx_seq_one_letter_code
_entity_poly.pdbx_strand_id
1 'polypeptide(L)'
;MRKKNFLNKVLQNTSCPQGFWGRMILRGMNCFHASLANRGMKQVEWQPNWNVLDIGCGGGANLKRLLNLCPKGNIYGIDLSEESVSFAQKYNEKDLNKRCFIQQGNVCSLPYEDGFFNAITAFETVYFWSPVDKALSEVARVLRKGGCFLISLEASDPELGKMWTERIDGMVVYTPAELEERLHEAGFSSIRTIRKKEEIHIIAYK
;
A
#
# COMPACT_ATOMS: atom_id res chain seq x y z
N MET A 1 3.19 -0.36 -32.89
CA MET A 1 2.23 -0.49 -31.75
C MET A 1 1.91 -1.97 -31.55
N ARG A 2 2.43 -2.62 -30.48
CA ARG A 2 2.04 -4.00 -30.15
C ARG A 2 0.55 -4.01 -29.78
N LYS A 3 -0.28 -4.82 -30.44
CA LYS A 3 -1.66 -5.08 -29.99
C LYS A 3 -1.57 -5.66 -28.57
N LYS A 4 -2.00 -4.90 -27.56
CA LYS A 4 -2.06 -5.41 -26.18
C LYS A 4 -3.06 -6.56 -26.18
N ASN A 5 -2.62 -7.78 -25.92
CA ASN A 5 -3.47 -8.95 -25.77
C ASN A 5 -4.49 -8.69 -24.63
N PHE A 6 -5.67 -9.32 -24.69
CA PHE A 6 -6.71 -9.21 -23.65
C PHE A 6 -6.16 -9.42 -22.24
N LEU A 7 -5.23 -10.37 -22.08
CA LEU A 7 -4.55 -10.64 -20.81
C LEU A 7 -3.80 -9.41 -20.27
N ASN A 8 -3.08 -8.67 -21.13
CA ASN A 8 -2.36 -7.47 -20.70
C ASN A 8 -3.31 -6.34 -20.29
N LYS A 9 -4.52 -6.26 -20.88
CA LYS A 9 -5.55 -5.32 -20.42
C LYS A 9 -6.07 -5.67 -19.03
N VAL A 10 -6.23 -6.97 -18.74
CA VAL A 10 -6.64 -7.45 -17.42
C VAL A 10 -5.53 -7.18 -16.40
N LEU A 11 -4.27 -7.46 -16.74
CA LEU A 11 -3.13 -7.18 -15.87
C LEU A 11 -2.93 -5.68 -15.61
N GLN A 12 -3.17 -4.82 -16.62
CA GLN A 12 -3.11 -3.37 -16.44
C GLN A 12 -4.14 -2.86 -15.40
N ASN A 13 -5.27 -3.54 -15.25
CA ASN A 13 -6.26 -3.24 -14.22
C ASN A 13 -5.78 -3.51 -12.79
N THR A 14 -4.62 -4.12 -12.58
CA THR A 14 -4.05 -4.30 -11.24
C THR A 14 -3.51 -3.00 -10.65
N SER A 15 -3.01 -2.09 -11.50
CA SER A 15 -2.48 -0.79 -11.08
C SER A 15 -3.57 0.24 -10.76
N CYS A 16 -4.71 0.19 -11.46
CA CYS A 16 -5.84 1.09 -11.24
C CYS A 16 -7.13 0.36 -11.67
N PRO A 17 -7.75 -0.43 -10.79
CA PRO A 17 -8.93 -1.25 -11.10
C PRO A 17 -10.12 -0.41 -11.57
N GLN A 18 -10.77 -0.83 -12.69
CA GLN A 18 -11.93 -0.15 -13.25
C GLN A 18 -13.00 -1.16 -13.71
N GLY A 19 -14.26 -0.81 -13.50
CA GLY A 19 -15.42 -1.54 -13.97
C GLY A 19 -15.54 -2.99 -13.45
N PHE A 20 -16.30 -3.82 -14.15
CA PHE A 20 -16.61 -5.20 -13.74
C PHE A 20 -15.34 -6.05 -13.52
N TRP A 21 -14.37 -5.98 -14.43
CA TRP A 21 -13.11 -6.73 -14.33
C TRP A 21 -12.25 -6.23 -13.18
N GLY A 22 -12.25 -4.90 -12.92
CA GLY A 22 -11.59 -4.32 -11.76
C GLY A 22 -12.12 -4.90 -10.44
N ARG A 23 -13.46 -5.03 -10.29
CA ARG A 23 -14.06 -5.64 -9.10
C ARG A 23 -13.68 -7.11 -8.91
N MET A 24 -13.57 -7.88 -9.99
CA MET A 24 -13.10 -9.27 -9.90
C MET A 24 -11.64 -9.35 -9.44
N ILE A 25 -10.79 -8.46 -9.96
CA ILE A 25 -9.38 -8.35 -9.57
C ILE A 25 -9.28 -7.99 -8.09
N LEU A 26 -10.02 -6.99 -7.61
CA LEU A 26 -10.03 -6.59 -6.19
C LEU A 26 -10.40 -7.74 -5.25
N ARG A 27 -11.38 -8.56 -5.62
CA ARG A 27 -11.71 -9.78 -4.86
C ARG A 27 -10.54 -10.76 -4.82
N GLY A 28 -9.89 -10.99 -5.95
CA GLY A 28 -8.70 -11.84 -6.04
C GLY A 28 -7.55 -11.30 -5.18
N MET A 29 -7.22 -10.02 -5.31
CA MET A 29 -6.14 -9.37 -4.56
C MET A 29 -6.36 -9.46 -3.05
N ASN A 30 -7.59 -9.27 -2.57
CA ASN A 30 -7.93 -9.42 -1.15
C ASN A 30 -7.58 -10.82 -0.58
N CYS A 31 -7.61 -11.85 -1.41
CA CYS A 31 -7.27 -13.23 -1.02
C CYS A 31 -5.79 -13.54 -1.25
N PHE A 32 -5.25 -13.21 -2.44
CA PHE A 32 -3.89 -13.60 -2.83
C PHE A 32 -2.82 -12.93 -1.97
N HIS A 33 -2.94 -11.63 -1.67
CA HIS A 33 -1.97 -10.90 -0.86
C HIS A 33 -2.24 -10.97 0.65
N ALA A 34 -3.26 -11.75 1.09
CA ALA A 34 -3.58 -11.89 2.50
C ALA A 34 -2.42 -12.44 3.34
N SER A 35 -1.68 -13.39 2.77
CA SER A 35 -0.54 -14.03 3.44
C SER A 35 0.62 -13.06 3.62
N LEU A 36 0.97 -12.31 2.57
CA LEU A 36 1.97 -11.25 2.61
C LEU A 36 1.61 -10.18 3.65
N ALA A 37 0.40 -9.64 3.59
CA ALA A 37 -0.06 -8.61 4.51
C ALA A 37 -0.01 -9.08 5.98
N ASN A 38 -0.47 -10.30 6.26
CA ASN A 38 -0.42 -10.87 7.59
C ASN A 38 1.02 -11.06 8.11
N ARG A 39 1.97 -11.44 7.24
CA ARG A 39 3.39 -11.54 7.62
C ARG A 39 3.99 -10.16 7.90
N GLY A 40 3.71 -9.18 7.05
CA GLY A 40 4.15 -7.80 7.25
C GLY A 40 3.59 -7.19 8.52
N MET A 41 2.28 -7.30 8.75
CA MET A 41 1.64 -6.76 9.94
C MET A 41 2.18 -7.36 11.25
N LYS A 42 2.64 -8.61 11.26
CA LYS A 42 3.29 -9.23 12.44
C LYS A 42 4.64 -8.63 12.78
N GLN A 43 5.23 -7.81 11.91
CA GLN A 43 6.52 -7.17 12.14
C GLN A 43 6.40 -5.85 12.91
N VAL A 44 5.19 -5.37 13.15
CA VAL A 44 4.90 -4.10 13.83
C VAL A 44 4.20 -4.38 15.15
N GLU A 45 4.61 -3.69 16.21
CA GLU A 45 3.96 -3.73 17.53
C GLU A 45 2.80 -2.72 17.58
N TRP A 46 1.64 -3.14 17.07
CA TRP A 46 0.46 -2.29 16.96
C TRP A 46 -0.08 -1.87 18.33
N GLN A 47 -0.45 -0.60 18.43
CA GLN A 47 -1.12 -0.10 19.65
C GLN A 47 -2.63 0.04 19.40
N PRO A 48 -3.46 -0.29 20.40
CA PRO A 48 -4.91 -0.32 20.23
C PRO A 48 -5.56 0.99 19.77
N ASN A 49 -4.93 2.12 20.05
CA ASN A 49 -5.44 3.48 19.83
C ASN A 49 -4.78 4.21 18.65
N TRP A 50 -4.03 3.51 17.79
CA TRP A 50 -3.34 4.14 16.67
C TRP A 50 -4.28 4.60 15.57
N ASN A 51 -3.98 5.76 15.00
CA ASN A 51 -4.46 6.18 13.69
C ASN A 51 -3.52 5.61 12.63
N VAL A 52 -4.06 4.80 11.73
CA VAL A 52 -3.27 4.10 10.70
C VAL A 52 -3.80 4.44 9.32
N LEU A 53 -2.90 4.72 8.37
CA LEU A 53 -3.22 4.91 6.95
C LEU A 53 -2.75 3.71 6.14
N ASP A 54 -3.62 3.13 5.31
CA ASP A 54 -3.27 2.15 4.29
C ASP A 54 -3.30 2.82 2.91
N ILE A 55 -2.13 2.92 2.26
CA ILE A 55 -1.98 3.60 0.97
C ILE A 55 -2.06 2.58 -0.15
N GLY A 56 -2.93 2.81 -1.13
CA GLY A 56 -3.30 1.82 -2.14
C GLY A 56 -4.13 0.72 -1.51
N CYS A 57 -5.18 1.08 -0.75
CA CYS A 57 -5.95 0.15 0.06
C CYS A 57 -6.76 -0.89 -0.76
N GLY A 58 -6.85 -0.72 -2.08
CA GLY A 58 -7.45 -1.66 -3.01
C GLY A 58 -8.86 -2.10 -2.59
N GLY A 59 -9.05 -3.40 -2.43
CA GLY A 59 -10.34 -3.98 -2.01
C GLY A 59 -10.64 -3.88 -0.51
N GLY A 60 -9.82 -3.22 0.30
CA GLY A 60 -10.08 -2.87 1.70
C GLY A 60 -9.91 -4.01 2.72
N ALA A 61 -9.38 -5.17 2.32
CA ALA A 61 -9.19 -6.28 3.25
C ALA A 61 -8.15 -5.99 4.33
N ASN A 62 -7.10 -5.20 4.00
CA ASN A 62 -6.08 -4.80 4.96
C ASN A 62 -6.64 -3.79 5.96
N LEU A 63 -7.54 -2.89 5.56
CA LEU A 63 -8.24 -2.00 6.47
C LEU A 63 -8.99 -2.80 7.54
N LYS A 64 -9.67 -3.89 7.16
CA LYS A 64 -10.36 -4.76 8.13
C LYS A 64 -9.40 -5.43 9.12
N ARG A 65 -8.20 -5.83 8.68
CA ARG A 65 -7.16 -6.37 9.55
C ARG A 65 -6.65 -5.32 10.54
N LEU A 66 -6.38 -4.11 10.05
CA LEU A 66 -5.92 -2.98 10.86
C LEU A 66 -6.97 -2.55 11.90
N LEU A 67 -8.26 -2.55 11.57
CA LEU A 67 -9.35 -2.31 12.52
C LEU A 67 -9.35 -3.29 13.70
N ASN A 68 -8.95 -4.54 13.46
CA ASN A 68 -8.82 -5.55 14.52
C ASN A 68 -7.54 -5.36 15.35
N LEU A 69 -6.45 -4.91 14.73
CA LEU A 69 -5.18 -4.65 15.41
C LEU A 69 -5.22 -3.37 16.25
N CYS A 70 -6.01 -2.38 15.81
CA CYS A 70 -6.17 -1.09 16.48
C CYS A 70 -7.64 -0.86 16.89
N PRO A 71 -8.19 -1.64 17.85
CA PRO A 71 -9.63 -1.66 18.14
C PRO A 71 -10.19 -0.37 18.75
N LYS A 72 -9.33 0.53 19.23
CA LYS A 72 -9.69 1.84 19.79
C LYS A 72 -9.20 3.01 18.91
N GLY A 73 -8.51 2.71 17.80
CA GLY A 73 -7.97 3.67 16.86
C GLY A 73 -8.85 3.87 15.64
N ASN A 74 -8.40 4.73 14.73
CA ASN A 74 -9.07 4.98 13.46
C ASN A 74 -8.18 4.49 12.30
N ILE A 75 -8.81 3.89 11.31
CA ILE A 75 -8.14 3.34 10.13
C ILE A 75 -8.58 4.14 8.91
N TYR A 76 -7.60 4.60 8.16
CA TYR A 76 -7.78 5.40 6.96
C TYR A 76 -7.29 4.60 5.76
N GLY A 77 -8.03 4.65 4.67
CA GLY A 77 -7.64 4.07 3.39
C GLY A 77 -7.65 5.12 2.30
N ILE A 78 -6.62 5.11 1.47
CA ILE A 78 -6.57 5.94 0.27
C ILE A 78 -6.20 5.07 -0.94
N ASP A 79 -6.87 5.31 -2.07
CA ASP A 79 -6.57 4.65 -3.33
C ASP A 79 -6.80 5.62 -4.50
N LEU A 80 -6.04 5.48 -5.56
CA LEU A 80 -6.17 6.31 -6.76
C LEU A 80 -7.43 5.94 -7.55
N SER A 81 -7.87 4.68 -7.48
CA SER A 81 -9.03 4.14 -8.19
C SER A 81 -10.33 4.38 -7.41
N GLU A 82 -11.28 5.08 -8.00
CA GLU A 82 -12.64 5.25 -7.47
C GLU A 82 -13.34 3.91 -7.28
N GLU A 83 -13.12 2.94 -8.18
CA GLU A 83 -13.67 1.59 -8.08
C GLU A 83 -13.13 0.85 -6.83
N SER A 84 -11.82 0.99 -6.55
CA SER A 84 -11.19 0.45 -5.34
C SER A 84 -11.81 1.06 -4.09
N VAL A 85 -11.95 2.38 -4.06
CA VAL A 85 -12.56 3.11 -2.94
C VAL A 85 -13.98 2.63 -2.68
N SER A 86 -14.83 2.59 -3.72
CA SER A 86 -16.22 2.13 -3.61
C SER A 86 -16.31 0.67 -3.11
N PHE A 87 -15.41 -0.18 -3.63
CA PHE A 87 -15.36 -1.58 -3.20
C PHE A 87 -14.91 -1.72 -1.75
N ALA A 88 -13.86 -0.99 -1.34
CA ALA A 88 -13.33 -1.00 0.03
C ALA A 88 -14.36 -0.45 1.04
N GLN A 89 -15.09 0.61 0.69
CA GLN A 89 -16.18 1.16 1.50
C GLN A 89 -17.27 0.11 1.74
N LYS A 90 -17.71 -0.58 0.69
CA LYS A 90 -18.69 -1.66 0.81
C LYS A 90 -18.17 -2.83 1.65
N TYR A 91 -16.89 -3.20 1.48
CA TYR A 91 -16.28 -4.28 2.23
C TYR A 91 -16.19 -3.98 3.73
N ASN A 92 -16.02 -2.70 4.10
CA ASN A 92 -15.89 -2.23 5.48
C ASN A 92 -17.12 -1.46 5.98
N GLU A 93 -18.30 -1.64 5.38
CA GLU A 93 -19.52 -0.86 5.64
C GLU A 93 -19.92 -0.75 7.12
N LYS A 94 -19.66 -1.79 7.92
CA LYS A 94 -19.97 -1.81 9.35
C LYS A 94 -19.20 -0.78 10.17
N ASP A 95 -17.97 -0.50 9.78
CA ASP A 95 -17.04 0.40 10.47
C ASP A 95 -16.89 1.74 9.71
N LEU A 96 -17.47 1.86 8.50
CA LEU A 96 -17.36 3.03 7.63
C LEU A 96 -17.91 4.28 8.31
N ASN A 97 -17.18 5.38 8.23
CA ASN A 97 -17.48 6.68 8.85
C ASN A 97 -17.64 6.64 10.39
N LYS A 98 -17.24 5.55 11.02
CA LYS A 98 -17.16 5.40 12.49
C LYS A 98 -15.70 5.34 12.93
N ARG A 99 -14.98 4.33 12.47
CA ARG A 99 -13.55 4.10 12.71
C ARG A 99 -12.77 3.76 11.43
N CYS A 100 -13.45 3.66 10.30
CA CYS A 100 -12.86 3.41 8.99
C CYS A 100 -13.23 4.53 8.04
N PHE A 101 -12.23 5.23 7.51
CA PHE A 101 -12.41 6.38 6.63
C PHE A 101 -11.68 6.09 5.32
N ILE A 102 -12.41 6.05 4.20
CA ILE A 102 -11.86 5.62 2.91
C ILE A 102 -12.21 6.68 1.86
N GLN A 103 -11.18 7.17 1.17
CA GLN A 103 -11.35 8.19 0.15
C GLN A 103 -10.43 7.96 -1.05
N GLN A 104 -10.80 8.57 -2.17
CA GLN A 104 -9.94 8.64 -3.34
C GLN A 104 -8.84 9.68 -3.12
N GLY A 105 -7.62 9.36 -3.58
CA GLY A 105 -6.52 10.31 -3.53
C GLY A 105 -5.21 9.75 -4.08
N ASN A 106 -4.24 10.64 -4.21
CA ASN A 106 -2.91 10.34 -4.71
C ASN A 106 -1.90 10.42 -3.58
N VAL A 107 -1.05 9.42 -3.46
CA VAL A 107 0.04 9.37 -2.47
C VAL A 107 1.00 10.56 -2.56
N CYS A 108 1.18 11.14 -3.75
CA CYS A 108 2.02 12.33 -3.96
C CYS A 108 1.40 13.64 -3.43
N SER A 109 0.17 13.60 -2.88
CA SER A 109 -0.53 14.74 -2.30
C SER A 109 -1.57 14.23 -1.32
N LEU A 110 -1.13 13.82 -0.13
CA LEU A 110 -1.98 13.24 0.89
C LEU A 110 -2.81 14.34 1.61
N PRO A 111 -4.15 14.22 1.66
CA PRO A 111 -5.02 15.25 2.22
C PRO A 111 -5.10 15.15 3.76
N TYR A 112 -3.96 15.04 4.41
CA TYR A 112 -3.83 14.92 5.86
C TYR A 112 -2.79 15.89 6.40
N GLU A 113 -2.96 16.28 7.66
CA GLU A 113 -2.03 17.15 8.39
C GLU A 113 -0.69 16.45 8.65
N ASP A 114 0.34 17.26 8.90
CA ASP A 114 1.67 16.76 9.28
C ASP A 114 1.61 15.98 10.59
N GLY A 115 2.22 14.81 10.59
CA GLY A 115 2.33 13.99 11.80
C GLY A 115 1.01 13.39 12.31
N PHE A 116 -0.01 13.28 11.47
CA PHE A 116 -1.33 12.80 11.86
C PHE A 116 -1.36 11.29 12.19
N PHE A 117 -0.58 10.47 11.48
CA PHE A 117 -0.63 9.01 11.60
C PHE A 117 0.43 8.45 12.55
N ASN A 118 0.05 7.44 13.32
CA ASN A 118 0.95 6.64 14.15
C ASN A 118 1.71 5.60 13.32
N ALA A 119 1.03 5.01 12.34
CA ALA A 119 1.59 4.07 11.40
C ALA A 119 0.99 4.27 10.01
N ILE A 120 1.77 3.94 8.99
CA ILE A 120 1.34 3.92 7.58
C ILE A 120 1.71 2.56 7.01
N THR A 121 0.87 2.03 6.11
CA THR A 121 1.10 0.76 5.43
C THR A 121 1.00 0.92 3.92
N ALA A 122 1.78 0.11 3.19
CA ALA A 122 1.74 -0.02 1.74
C ALA A 122 1.98 -1.49 1.36
N PHE A 123 0.94 -2.17 0.89
CA PHE A 123 0.99 -3.57 0.48
C PHE A 123 0.83 -3.69 -1.03
N GLU A 124 1.86 -4.14 -1.75
CA GLU A 124 1.85 -4.35 -3.20
C GLU A 124 1.51 -3.09 -4.03
N THR A 125 1.84 -1.91 -3.54
CA THR A 125 1.42 -0.65 -4.17
C THR A 125 2.57 0.30 -4.54
N VAL A 126 3.72 0.22 -3.85
CA VAL A 126 4.88 1.12 -4.09
C VAL A 126 5.38 1.05 -5.53
N TYR A 127 5.19 -0.07 -6.22
CA TYR A 127 5.50 -0.26 -7.63
C TYR A 127 4.91 0.80 -8.58
N PHE A 128 3.80 1.41 -8.16
CA PHE A 128 2.99 2.32 -8.98
C PHE A 128 3.12 3.78 -8.54
N TRP A 129 3.95 4.07 -7.54
CA TRP A 129 4.13 5.42 -7.04
C TRP A 129 5.05 6.21 -7.98
N SER A 130 4.53 7.27 -8.58
CA SER A 130 5.30 8.09 -9.50
C SER A 130 4.95 9.58 -9.36
N PRO A 131 5.93 10.45 -9.00
CA PRO A 131 7.31 10.12 -8.61
C PRO A 131 7.38 9.51 -7.20
N VAL A 132 8.16 8.44 -7.04
CA VAL A 132 8.25 7.72 -5.76
C VAL A 132 8.83 8.58 -4.63
N ASP A 133 9.82 9.41 -4.92
CA ASP A 133 10.47 10.27 -3.92
C ASP A 133 9.49 11.30 -3.35
N LYS A 134 8.61 11.87 -4.19
CA LYS A 134 7.53 12.74 -3.74
C LYS A 134 6.52 11.99 -2.88
N ALA A 135 6.18 10.77 -3.25
CA ALA A 135 5.28 9.93 -2.48
C ALA A 135 5.86 9.61 -1.09
N LEU A 136 7.14 9.22 -1.03
CA LEU A 136 7.82 8.94 0.23
C LEU A 136 7.96 10.19 1.11
N SER A 137 8.19 11.36 0.53
CA SER A 137 8.21 12.63 1.26
C SER A 137 6.85 12.96 1.86
N GLU A 138 5.74 12.72 1.16
CA GLU A 138 4.38 12.88 1.67
C GLU A 138 4.05 11.89 2.79
N VAL A 139 4.48 10.62 2.62
CA VAL A 139 4.37 9.61 3.68
C VAL A 139 5.12 10.06 4.93
N ALA A 140 6.35 10.53 4.77
CA ALA A 140 7.13 11.07 5.89
C ALA A 140 6.45 12.29 6.52
N ARG A 141 5.88 13.20 5.71
CA ARG A 141 5.18 14.40 6.22
C ARG A 141 4.03 14.04 7.14
N VAL A 142 3.12 13.17 6.69
CA VAL A 142 1.91 12.84 7.45
C VAL A 142 2.14 11.82 8.56
N LEU A 143 3.30 11.13 8.60
CA LEU A 143 3.70 10.25 9.68
C LEU A 143 4.25 11.08 10.85
N ARG A 144 3.80 10.79 12.06
CA ARG A 144 4.32 11.47 13.27
C ARG A 144 5.76 11.05 13.57
N LYS A 145 6.47 11.87 14.35
CA LYS A 145 7.76 11.48 14.93
C LYS A 145 7.60 10.22 15.79
N GLY A 146 8.50 9.25 15.63
CA GLY A 146 8.42 7.94 16.27
C GLY A 146 7.34 7.02 15.69
N GLY A 147 6.66 7.42 14.62
CA GLY A 147 5.74 6.56 13.87
C GLY A 147 6.49 5.62 12.95
N CYS A 148 5.80 4.57 12.47
CA CYS A 148 6.38 3.58 11.57
C CYS A 148 5.66 3.51 10.22
N PHE A 149 6.43 3.26 9.17
CA PHE A 149 5.94 2.96 7.83
C PHE A 149 6.29 1.53 7.46
N LEU A 150 5.27 0.71 7.19
CA LEU A 150 5.41 -0.68 6.75
C LEU A 150 5.18 -0.79 5.25
N ILE A 151 6.19 -1.24 4.52
CA ILE A 151 6.09 -1.65 3.12
C ILE A 151 6.15 -3.18 3.07
N SER A 152 5.29 -3.82 2.27
CA SER A 152 5.33 -5.26 2.01
C SER A 152 5.14 -5.52 0.53
N LEU A 153 6.12 -6.18 -0.10
CA LEU A 153 6.18 -6.44 -1.53
C LEU A 153 6.52 -7.91 -1.79
N GLU A 154 5.89 -8.52 -2.80
CA GLU A 154 6.19 -9.87 -3.29
C GLU A 154 7.32 -9.86 -4.33
N ALA A 155 7.54 -8.75 -5.02
CA ALA A 155 8.62 -8.58 -5.99
C ALA A 155 9.61 -7.51 -5.50
N SER A 156 10.86 -7.90 -5.29
CA SER A 156 11.94 -7.01 -4.84
C SER A 156 13.25 -7.21 -5.62
N ASP A 157 13.16 -7.87 -6.75
CA ASP A 157 14.26 -8.09 -7.69
C ASP A 157 13.80 -7.65 -9.09
N PRO A 158 14.38 -6.59 -9.68
CA PRO A 158 13.99 -6.08 -10.99
C PRO A 158 14.11 -7.11 -12.12
N GLU A 159 15.10 -8.01 -12.06
CA GLU A 159 15.29 -9.04 -13.10
C GLU A 159 14.15 -10.08 -13.04
N LEU A 160 13.80 -10.55 -11.84
CA LEU A 160 12.69 -11.48 -11.64
C LEU A 160 11.33 -10.79 -11.86
N GLY A 161 11.24 -9.50 -11.53
CA GLY A 161 10.06 -8.67 -11.76
C GLY A 161 9.83 -8.27 -13.23
N LYS A 162 10.78 -8.51 -14.13
CA LYS A 162 10.76 -8.08 -15.53
C LYS A 162 9.51 -8.56 -16.29
N MET A 163 9.05 -9.77 -16.00
CA MET A 163 7.83 -10.30 -16.60
C MET A 163 6.58 -9.46 -16.29
N TRP A 164 6.57 -8.75 -15.16
CA TRP A 164 5.47 -7.86 -14.75
C TRP A 164 5.64 -6.46 -15.31
N THR A 165 6.84 -5.89 -15.21
CA THR A 165 7.13 -4.53 -15.71
C THR A 165 7.00 -4.42 -17.24
N GLU A 166 7.19 -5.52 -17.99
CA GLU A 166 6.93 -5.58 -19.42
C GLU A 166 5.43 -5.63 -19.79
N ARG A 167 4.56 -5.98 -18.86
CA ARG A 167 3.11 -6.19 -19.08
C ARG A 167 2.25 -5.12 -18.47
N ILE A 168 2.71 -4.50 -17.37
CA ILE A 168 1.98 -3.50 -16.60
C ILE A 168 2.71 -2.17 -16.77
N ASP A 169 2.10 -1.26 -17.51
CA ASP A 169 2.68 0.06 -17.79
C ASP A 169 2.80 0.85 -16.47
N GLY A 170 3.96 1.49 -16.27
CA GLY A 170 4.22 2.31 -15.09
C GLY A 170 4.62 1.53 -13.83
N MET A 171 4.67 0.20 -13.88
CA MET A 171 5.17 -0.60 -12.77
C MET A 171 6.70 -0.53 -12.71
N VAL A 172 7.24 -0.22 -11.53
CA VAL A 172 8.68 -0.22 -11.24
C VAL A 172 8.94 -1.15 -10.06
N VAL A 173 9.81 -2.13 -10.25
CA VAL A 173 10.27 -3.01 -9.17
C VAL A 173 11.57 -2.44 -8.62
N TYR A 174 11.60 -2.16 -7.33
CA TYR A 174 12.75 -1.63 -6.60
C TYR A 174 13.45 -2.75 -5.84
N THR A 175 14.77 -2.71 -5.80
CA THR A 175 15.54 -3.52 -4.86
C THR A 175 15.35 -3.00 -3.43
N PRO A 176 15.58 -3.84 -2.40
CA PRO A 176 15.55 -3.39 -1.01
C PRO A 176 16.50 -2.21 -0.75
N ALA A 177 17.72 -2.24 -1.33
CA ALA A 177 18.71 -1.18 -1.16
C ALA A 177 18.25 0.17 -1.74
N GLU A 178 17.64 0.17 -2.93
CA GLU A 178 17.06 1.37 -3.53
C GLU A 178 15.92 1.96 -2.68
N LEU A 179 15.06 1.11 -2.09
CA LEU A 179 13.99 1.59 -1.21
C LEU A 179 14.55 2.13 0.12
N GLU A 180 15.56 1.48 0.70
CA GLU A 180 16.23 1.95 1.92
C GLU A 180 16.88 3.32 1.71
N GLU A 181 17.61 3.51 0.61
CA GLU A 181 18.23 4.79 0.25
C GLU A 181 17.17 5.90 0.14
N ARG A 182 16.11 5.68 -0.65
CA ARG A 182 15.02 6.65 -0.82
C ARG A 182 14.26 6.95 0.47
N LEU A 183 14.10 5.95 1.34
CA LEU A 183 13.49 6.15 2.65
C LEU A 183 14.37 7.03 3.55
N HIS A 184 15.71 6.84 3.52
CA HIS A 184 16.64 7.73 4.23
C HIS A 184 16.57 9.16 3.69
N GLU A 185 16.54 9.34 2.37
CA GLU A 185 16.38 10.64 1.72
C GLU A 185 15.06 11.33 2.10
N ALA A 186 13.98 10.55 2.28
CA ALA A 186 12.69 11.05 2.72
C ALA A 186 12.63 11.39 4.24
N GLY A 187 13.71 11.11 5.00
CA GLY A 187 13.84 11.48 6.42
C GLY A 187 13.49 10.38 7.41
N PHE A 188 13.44 9.11 6.97
CA PHE A 188 13.34 7.98 7.89
C PHE A 188 14.71 7.67 8.52
N SER A 189 14.76 7.59 9.85
CA SER A 189 16.01 7.50 10.60
C SER A 189 16.46 6.06 10.89
N SER A 190 15.53 5.11 10.98
CA SER A 190 15.81 3.69 11.27
C SER A 190 15.00 2.81 10.35
N ILE A 191 15.67 1.92 9.65
CA ILE A 191 15.03 1.02 8.68
C ILE A 191 15.42 -0.42 9.00
N ARG A 192 14.43 -1.29 9.05
CA ARG A 192 14.60 -2.73 9.23
C ARG A 192 13.98 -3.47 8.06
N THR A 193 14.78 -4.17 7.29
CA THR A 193 14.35 -4.98 6.15
C THR A 193 14.38 -6.46 6.50
N ILE A 194 13.28 -7.14 6.21
CA ILE A 194 13.11 -8.59 6.37
C ILE A 194 12.86 -9.17 4.99
N ARG A 195 13.73 -10.07 4.56
CA ARG A 195 13.65 -10.71 3.25
C ARG A 195 13.36 -12.20 3.36
N LYS A 196 12.42 -12.67 2.54
CA LYS A 196 12.11 -14.09 2.38
C LYS A 196 11.94 -14.41 0.91
N LYS A 197 12.98 -14.93 0.26
CA LYS A 197 13.07 -15.07 -1.20
C LYS A 197 12.93 -13.71 -1.87
N GLU A 198 11.91 -13.52 -2.70
CA GLU A 198 11.60 -12.25 -3.38
C GLU A 198 10.71 -11.33 -2.53
N GLU A 199 10.05 -11.88 -1.52
CA GLU A 199 9.19 -11.12 -0.60
C GLU A 199 10.04 -10.28 0.35
N ILE A 200 9.66 -9.02 0.51
CA ILE A 200 10.27 -8.11 1.49
C ILE A 200 9.22 -7.44 2.37
N HIS A 201 9.63 -7.20 3.62
CA HIS A 201 8.94 -6.30 4.54
C HIS A 201 9.96 -5.26 5.02
N ILE A 202 9.67 -3.98 4.78
CA ILE A 202 10.48 -2.87 5.26
C ILE A 202 9.68 -2.13 6.31
N ILE A 203 10.28 -1.94 7.49
CA ILE A 203 9.71 -1.12 8.56
C ILE A 203 10.66 0.05 8.76
N ALA A 204 10.19 1.24 8.41
CA ALA A 204 10.94 2.49 8.52
C ALA A 204 10.33 3.38 9.61
N TYR A 205 11.15 3.96 10.46
CA TYR A 205 10.74 4.84 11.57
C TYR A 205 11.18 6.29 11.28
N LYS A 206 10.29 7.24 11.56
CA LYS A 206 10.55 8.66 11.39
C LYS A 206 11.15 9.27 12.66
#